data_43ca20e0d75dbf99d41be78c9199b18d
#
_entry.id   43ca20e0d75dbf99d41be78c9199b18d
#
_cell.length_a   1.000
_cell.length_b   1.000
_cell.length_c   1.000
_cell.angle_alpha   90.00
_cell.angle_beta   90.00
_cell.angle_gamma   90.00
#
_symmetry.space_group_name_H-M   'P 1'
#
loop_
_entity.id
_entity.type
_entity.pdbx_description
1 polymer ?
#
loop_
_entity_poly.entity_id
_entity_poly.type
_entity_poly.pdbx_seq_one_letter_code
_entity_poly.pdbx_strand_id
1 'polypeptide(L)'
;MLTLSPAVRIYLATGATDLRRSIDGLSALVRDRFSLDPLSGHLFLFRNRRGDRLKILAWDRSGFWVLYKRLEQGTFAWPPEPPGAPVEMSNADLLLLLSGVEIAQTRRRRWYERVA
;
A
#
# COMPACT_ATOMS: atom_id res chain seq x y z
N MET A 1 17.69 -1.12 2.48
CA MET A 1 16.53 -0.27 2.16
C MET A 1 16.12 -0.47 0.72
N LEU A 2 14.83 -0.43 0.45
CA LEU A 2 14.35 -0.60 -0.92
C LEU A 2 14.71 0.59 -1.79
N THR A 3 15.23 0.30 -2.97
CA THR A 3 15.44 1.31 -4.01
C THR A 3 14.31 1.19 -5.01
N LEU A 4 13.56 2.28 -5.23
CA LEU A 4 12.43 2.27 -6.13
C LEU A 4 12.87 2.61 -7.55
N SER A 5 12.72 1.65 -8.46
CA SER A 5 12.83 1.87 -9.88
C SER A 5 11.52 2.49 -10.41
N PRO A 6 11.59 3.32 -11.47
CA PRO A 6 10.36 3.80 -12.12
C PRO A 6 9.44 2.68 -12.62
N ALA A 7 9.99 1.48 -12.85
CA ALA A 7 9.21 0.32 -13.27
C ALA A 7 8.41 -0.31 -12.13
N VAL A 8 8.71 0.02 -10.88
CA VAL A 8 7.99 -0.51 -9.73
C VAL A 8 6.67 0.22 -9.57
N ARG A 9 5.58 -0.54 -9.58
CA ARG A 9 4.24 -0.02 -9.35
C ARG A 9 3.89 -0.13 -7.88
N ILE A 10 3.00 0.72 -7.42
CA ILE A 10 2.59 0.79 -6.02
C ILE A 10 1.09 0.60 -5.96
N TYR A 11 0.65 -0.47 -5.31
CA TYR A 11 -0.75 -0.82 -5.18
C TYR A 11 -1.19 -0.70 -3.72
N LEU A 12 -2.39 -0.15 -3.51
CA LEU A 12 -2.99 -0.03 -2.20
C LEU A 12 -4.21 -0.93 -2.10
N ALA A 13 -4.28 -1.71 -1.04
CA ALA A 13 -5.47 -2.48 -0.72
C ALA A 13 -6.56 -1.51 -0.26
N THR A 14 -7.67 -1.44 -0.99
CA THR A 14 -8.80 -0.61 -0.61
C THR A 14 -9.46 -1.16 0.65
N GLY A 15 -10.00 -0.28 1.47
CA GLY A 15 -10.57 -0.65 2.76
C GLY A 15 -9.49 -0.99 3.80
N ALA A 16 -9.93 -1.56 4.91
CA ALA A 16 -9.04 -1.94 5.99
C ALA A 16 -8.55 -3.38 5.82
N THR A 17 -7.31 -3.62 6.21
CA THR A 17 -6.71 -4.96 6.25
C THR A 17 -6.36 -5.30 7.69
N ASP A 18 -6.57 -6.54 8.08
CA ASP A 18 -6.11 -7.04 9.38
C ASP A 18 -4.59 -7.21 9.33
N LEU A 19 -3.86 -6.30 9.95
CA LEU A 19 -2.40 -6.28 9.92
C LEU A 19 -1.75 -7.28 10.88
N ARG A 20 -2.52 -8.11 11.54
CA ARG A 20 -1.97 -9.32 12.20
C ARG A 20 -1.44 -10.29 11.15
N ARG A 21 -1.92 -10.19 9.92
CA ARG A 21 -1.36 -10.93 8.79
C ARG A 21 0.08 -10.52 8.56
N SER A 22 0.94 -11.49 8.30
CA SER A 22 2.33 -11.27 7.95
C SER A 22 2.55 -11.67 6.48
N ILE A 23 3.78 -12.08 6.14
CA ILE A 23 4.18 -12.33 4.76
C ILE A 23 3.19 -13.24 4.03
N ASP A 24 2.92 -14.43 4.57
CA ASP A 24 2.07 -15.40 3.87
C ASP A 24 0.63 -14.92 3.71
N GLY A 25 0.08 -14.32 4.76
CA GLY A 25 -1.29 -13.80 4.71
C GLY A 25 -1.45 -12.63 3.76
N LEU A 26 -0.48 -11.71 3.75
CA LEU A 26 -0.51 -10.56 2.84
C LEU A 26 -0.26 -11.00 1.39
N SER A 27 0.67 -11.94 1.19
CA SER A 27 0.95 -12.51 -0.12
C SER A 27 -0.30 -13.21 -0.70
N ALA A 28 -1.03 -13.93 0.14
CA ALA A 28 -2.29 -14.56 -0.27
C ALA A 28 -3.34 -13.53 -0.69
N LEU A 29 -3.44 -12.40 0.01
CA LEU A 29 -4.36 -11.33 -0.38
C LEU A 29 -4.02 -10.77 -1.76
N VAL A 30 -2.73 -10.55 -2.04
CA VAL A 30 -2.29 -10.04 -3.35
C VAL A 30 -2.70 -11.01 -4.45
N ARG A 31 -2.42 -12.30 -4.26
CA ARG A 31 -2.70 -13.33 -5.26
C ARG A 31 -4.19 -13.58 -5.43
N ASP A 32 -4.89 -13.80 -4.33
CA ASP A 32 -6.25 -14.32 -4.38
C ASP A 32 -7.30 -13.24 -4.50
N ARG A 33 -7.08 -12.09 -3.86
CA ARG A 33 -8.05 -11.00 -3.84
C ARG A 33 -7.80 -9.98 -4.94
N PHE A 34 -6.53 -9.65 -5.20
CA PHE A 34 -6.18 -8.63 -6.18
C PHE A 34 -5.84 -9.20 -7.55
N SER A 35 -5.66 -10.52 -7.65
CA SER A 35 -5.24 -11.20 -8.88
C SER A 35 -3.94 -10.62 -9.42
N LEU A 36 -3.04 -10.26 -8.52
CA LEU A 36 -1.71 -9.77 -8.84
C LEU A 36 -0.67 -10.75 -8.34
N ASP A 37 0.56 -10.63 -8.87
CA ASP A 37 1.65 -11.51 -8.50
C ASP A 37 2.43 -10.91 -7.33
N PRO A 38 2.42 -11.54 -6.15
CA PRO A 38 3.20 -11.04 -5.02
C PRO A 38 4.71 -11.10 -5.25
N LEU A 39 5.19 -11.89 -6.23
CA LEU A 39 6.61 -11.96 -6.58
C LEU A 39 7.00 -11.00 -7.69
N SER A 40 6.15 -10.04 -8.03
CA SER A 40 6.37 -9.11 -9.13
C SER A 40 7.46 -8.07 -8.86
N GLY A 41 7.80 -7.84 -7.60
CA GLY A 41 8.69 -6.74 -7.21
C GLY A 41 7.96 -5.42 -7.00
N HIS A 42 6.67 -5.36 -7.29
CA HIS A 42 5.87 -4.18 -6.99
C HIS A 42 5.60 -4.09 -5.49
N LEU A 43 5.20 -2.90 -5.03
CA LEU A 43 4.88 -2.66 -3.63
C LEU A 43 3.39 -2.82 -3.41
N PHE A 44 3.03 -3.49 -2.32
CA PHE A 44 1.63 -3.68 -1.93
C PHE A 44 1.44 -3.13 -0.53
N LEU A 45 0.58 -2.11 -0.40
CA LEU A 45 0.35 -1.37 0.83
C LEU A 45 -0.98 -1.75 1.44
N PHE A 46 -0.97 -1.93 2.77
CA PHE A 46 -2.13 -2.32 3.56
C PHE A 46 -2.22 -1.42 4.78
N ARG A 47 -3.42 -0.93 5.08
CA ARG A 47 -3.67 -0.07 6.23
C ARG A 47 -4.69 -0.72 7.15
N ASN A 48 -4.49 -0.62 8.47
CA ASN A 48 -5.42 -1.13 9.45
C ASN A 48 -6.69 -0.27 9.52
N ARG A 49 -7.70 -0.75 10.25
CA ARG A 49 -8.99 -0.06 10.36
C ARG A 49 -8.85 1.33 10.98
N ARG A 50 -8.04 1.47 12.02
CA ARG A 50 -7.80 2.76 12.68
C ARG A 50 -7.06 3.74 11.78
N GLY A 51 -6.34 3.25 10.78
CA GLY A 51 -5.61 4.08 9.83
C GLY A 51 -4.26 4.58 10.34
N ASP A 52 -3.81 4.17 11.51
CA ASP A 52 -2.54 4.62 12.08
C ASP A 52 -1.39 3.65 11.82
N ARG A 53 -1.65 2.49 11.24
CA ARG A 53 -0.65 1.46 10.95
C ARG A 53 -0.71 1.04 9.51
N LEU A 54 0.46 0.80 8.94
CA LEU A 54 0.62 0.46 7.53
C LEU A 54 1.68 -0.62 7.39
N LYS A 55 1.42 -1.60 6.53
CA LYS A 55 2.42 -2.58 6.11
C LYS A 55 2.62 -2.51 4.62
N ILE A 56 3.86 -2.68 4.19
CA ILE A 56 4.25 -2.77 2.79
C ILE A 56 4.86 -4.14 2.57
N LEU A 57 4.30 -4.90 1.63
CA LEU A 57 4.86 -6.17 1.18
C LEU A 57 5.64 -5.94 -0.10
N ALA A 58 6.87 -6.44 -0.17
CA ALA A 58 7.73 -6.31 -1.34
C ALA A 58 8.59 -7.56 -1.51
N TRP A 59 8.77 -7.99 -2.75
CA TRP A 59 9.64 -9.11 -3.12
C TRP A 59 10.89 -8.57 -3.81
N ASP A 60 12.08 -9.08 -3.45
CA ASP A 60 13.35 -8.59 -3.95
C ASP A 60 14.27 -9.67 -4.50
N ARG A 61 13.77 -10.64 -5.21
CA ARG A 61 14.48 -11.76 -5.80
C ARG A 61 14.73 -12.93 -4.85
N SER A 62 15.12 -12.65 -3.60
CA SER A 62 15.52 -13.71 -2.66
C SER A 62 14.49 -13.92 -1.56
N GLY A 63 13.61 -12.97 -1.34
CA GLY A 63 12.64 -13.08 -0.27
C GLY A 63 11.69 -11.90 -0.20
N PHE A 64 10.81 -11.97 0.77
CA PHE A 64 9.85 -10.90 1.04
C PHE A 64 10.36 -9.96 2.12
N TRP A 65 10.08 -8.69 1.91
CA TRP A 65 10.15 -7.66 2.94
C TRP A 65 8.75 -7.30 3.39
N VAL A 66 8.56 -7.13 4.68
CA VAL A 66 7.40 -6.43 5.22
C VAL A 66 7.91 -5.23 5.98
N LEU A 67 7.57 -4.05 5.48
CA LEU A 67 7.90 -2.80 6.15
C LEU A 67 6.66 -2.37 6.95
N TYR A 68 6.85 -2.00 8.19
CA TYR A 68 5.77 -1.69 9.10
C TYR A 68 5.99 -0.30 9.71
N LYS A 69 4.97 0.54 9.61
CA LYS A 69 5.02 1.87 10.23
C LYS A 69 3.75 2.13 11.03
N ARG A 70 3.92 2.67 12.22
CA ARG A 70 2.84 3.17 13.05
C ARG A 70 3.02 4.67 13.22
N LEU A 71 1.97 5.45 12.90
CA LEU A 71 1.98 6.88 13.19
C LEU A 71 1.65 7.08 14.66
N GLU A 72 2.42 7.94 15.33
CA GLU A 72 2.15 8.29 16.74
C GLU A 72 0.99 9.27 16.84
N GLN A 73 0.74 10.04 15.79
CA GLN A 73 -0.41 10.95 15.69
C GLN A 73 -0.97 10.91 14.28
N GLY A 74 -2.29 11.02 14.18
CA GLY A 74 -2.97 11.07 12.89
C GLY A 74 -3.11 9.73 12.23
N THR A 75 -3.50 9.76 10.98
CA THR A 75 -3.74 8.57 10.17
C THR A 75 -3.12 8.75 8.80
N PHE A 76 -2.81 7.62 8.15
CA PHE A 76 -2.40 7.63 6.75
C PHE A 76 -3.59 8.01 5.86
N ALA A 77 -3.37 8.89 4.89
CA ALA A 77 -4.36 9.16 3.85
C ALA A 77 -4.62 7.87 3.07
N TRP A 78 -5.90 7.58 2.78
CA TRP A 78 -6.27 6.33 2.12
C TRP A 78 -7.46 6.54 1.20
N PRO A 79 -7.52 5.81 0.08
CA PRO A 79 -8.67 5.90 -0.81
C PRO A 79 -9.97 5.55 -0.06
N PRO A 80 -11.05 6.33 -0.29
CA PRO A 80 -12.31 6.09 0.43
C PRO A 80 -13.13 4.94 -0.12
N GLU A 81 -12.66 4.23 -1.14
CA GLU A 81 -13.37 3.11 -1.74
C GLU A 81 -13.56 1.97 -0.75
N PRO A 82 -14.70 1.26 -0.82
CA PRO A 82 -14.90 0.04 -0.04
C PRO A 82 -13.92 -1.04 -0.48
N PRO A 83 -13.74 -2.12 0.33
CA PRO A 83 -12.86 -3.21 -0.05
C PRO A 83 -13.21 -3.77 -1.43
N GLY A 84 -12.21 -3.99 -2.26
CA GLY A 84 -12.40 -4.48 -3.63
C GLY A 84 -11.07 -4.53 -4.36
N ALA A 85 -11.10 -4.13 -5.63
CA ALA A 85 -9.89 -4.08 -6.45
C ALA A 85 -8.90 -3.07 -5.86
N PRO A 86 -7.59 -3.34 -5.97
CA PRO A 86 -6.58 -2.41 -5.48
C PRO A 86 -6.59 -1.14 -6.32
N VAL A 87 -6.00 -0.07 -5.77
CA VAL A 87 -5.76 1.16 -6.51
C VAL A 87 -4.25 1.36 -6.64
N GLU A 88 -3.84 2.10 -7.66
CA GLU A 88 -2.44 2.37 -7.92
C GLU A 88 -2.12 3.82 -7.59
N MET A 89 -0.91 4.07 -7.03
CA MET A 89 -0.45 5.43 -6.73
C MET A 89 0.94 5.65 -7.30
N SER A 90 1.31 6.93 -7.45
CA SER A 90 2.64 7.31 -7.93
C SER A 90 3.69 7.21 -6.83
N ASN A 91 4.97 7.15 -7.24
CA ASN A 91 6.08 7.18 -6.30
C ASN A 91 6.10 8.47 -5.47
N ALA A 92 5.79 9.60 -6.09
CA ALA A 92 5.77 10.89 -5.40
C ALA A 92 4.73 10.90 -4.29
N ASP A 93 3.55 10.34 -4.55
CA ASP A 93 2.48 10.29 -3.56
C ASP A 93 2.77 9.30 -2.44
N LEU A 94 3.55 8.26 -2.73
CA LEU A 94 3.98 7.32 -1.69
C LEU A 94 4.76 8.03 -0.58
N LEU A 95 5.68 8.93 -0.94
CA LEU A 95 6.46 9.67 0.05
C LEU A 95 5.56 10.53 0.93
N LEU A 96 4.57 11.19 0.35
CA LEU A 96 3.61 11.99 1.10
C LEU A 96 2.77 11.12 2.03
N LEU A 97 2.30 10.00 1.54
CA LEU A 97 1.52 9.05 2.34
C LEU A 97 2.31 8.54 3.53
N LEU A 98 3.56 8.13 3.30
CA LEU A 98 4.41 7.58 4.36
C LEU A 98 4.79 8.62 5.42
N SER A 99 4.83 9.90 5.06
CA SER A 99 5.11 10.97 6.01
C SER A 99 3.92 11.34 6.87
N GLY A 100 2.74 10.83 6.57
CA GLY A 100 1.52 11.20 7.27
C GLY A 100 0.89 12.49 6.79
N VAL A 101 1.40 13.08 5.70
CA VAL A 101 0.81 14.28 5.11
C VAL A 101 -0.50 13.92 4.43
N GLU A 102 -1.51 14.75 4.65
CA GLU A 102 -2.81 14.53 4.01
C GLU A 102 -2.78 15.01 2.57
N ILE A 103 -2.77 14.06 1.65
CA ILE A 103 -2.62 14.32 0.22
C ILE A 103 -3.81 15.12 -0.31
N ALA A 104 -5.02 14.84 0.17
CA ALA A 104 -6.22 15.51 -0.28
C ALA A 104 -6.20 17.02 -0.03
N GLN A 105 -5.45 17.48 0.98
CA GLN A 105 -5.28 18.91 1.27
C GLN A 105 -4.29 19.59 0.35
N THR A 106 -3.31 18.85 -0.16
CA THR A 106 -2.28 19.38 -1.04
C THR A 106 -2.66 19.26 -2.50
N ARG A 107 -3.64 18.44 -2.82
CA ARG A 107 -4.09 18.21 -4.19
C ARG A 107 -5.60 18.27 -4.25
N ARG A 108 -6.10 18.95 -5.27
CA ARG A 108 -7.53 19.04 -5.53
C ARG A 108 -8.05 17.95 -6.43
N ARG A 109 -7.16 17.13 -6.96
CA ARG A 109 -7.51 16.04 -7.85
C ARG A 109 -7.18 14.72 -7.20
N ARG A 110 -7.72 13.67 -7.78
CA ARG A 110 -7.47 12.31 -7.37
C ARG A 110 -5.98 11.99 -7.45
N TRP A 111 -5.44 11.38 -6.40
CA TRP A 111 -4.01 11.08 -6.27
C TRP A 111 -3.69 9.60 -6.48
N TYR A 112 -4.67 8.80 -6.85
CA TYR A 112 -4.51 7.38 -7.12
C TYR A 112 -5.33 7.00 -8.34
N GLU A 113 -5.00 5.83 -8.96
CA GLU A 113 -5.73 5.29 -10.07
C GLU A 113 -6.29 3.91 -9.71
N ARG A 114 -7.50 3.61 -10.19
CA ARG A 114 -8.09 2.30 -10.00
C ARG A 114 -7.43 1.30 -10.94
N VAL A 115 -7.18 0.11 -10.42
CA VAL A 115 -6.70 -1.02 -11.21
C VAL A 115 -7.91 -1.82 -11.63
N ALA A 116 -8.08 -1.97 -12.93
CA ALA A 116 -9.22 -2.65 -13.51
C ALA A 116 -9.17 -4.16 -13.24
#